data_0f9c4fcdbbb3545fe2faf43d16f0d942
#
_entry.id   0f9c4fcdbbb3545fe2faf43d16f0d942
#
_cell.length_a   1.000
_cell.length_b   1.000
_cell.length_c   1.000
_cell.angle_alpha   90.00
_cell.angle_beta   90.00
_cell.angle_gamma   90.00
#
_symmetry.space_group_name_H-M   'P 1'
#
loop_
_entity.id
_entity.type
_entity.pdbx_description
1 polymer ?
#
loop_
_entity_poly.entity_id
_entity_poly.type
_entity_poly.pdbx_seq_one_letter_code
_entity_poly.pdbx_strand_id
1 'polypeptide(L)'
;MNEVLVVNKPLGVTSFDVIRDLKKRFPGEKIGHAGTLDPLANGILICLIGKDVTKRQSEFMDCDKEYVFDVLFGFETDTYDILGLVKGCCDYDYSSLEASLQDLVLGLKGDLDQPVPPFSAVKVNGRELYRWYLDGKINEVKIPVKQIHIDSIGIQSIEIISKVDLHAKINALLETVKAGFRQKQVLGNWQKTFESSKQNEFIIATIKATVSKGTYVRAIAHKIGKDLKVGACTLTITRTRVGEYILDEKALPI
;
A
#
# COMPACT_ATOMS: atom_id res chain seq x y z
N MET A 1 -13.41 29.44 1.21
CA MET A 1 -13.50 28.61 -0.01
C MET A 1 -14.02 27.24 0.37
N ASN A 2 -14.82 26.57 -0.48
CA ASN A 2 -15.27 25.18 -0.25
C ASN A 2 -15.12 24.42 -1.57
N GLU A 3 -14.11 23.54 -1.65
CA GLU A 3 -13.72 22.85 -2.90
C GLU A 3 -13.24 21.43 -2.63
N VAL A 4 -13.54 20.53 -3.56
CA VAL A 4 -12.99 19.17 -3.61
C VAL A 4 -11.95 19.12 -4.72
N LEU A 5 -10.69 18.84 -4.36
CA LEU A 5 -9.61 18.68 -5.32
C LEU A 5 -9.23 17.20 -5.47
N VAL A 6 -9.14 16.76 -6.70
CA VAL A 6 -8.55 15.47 -7.06
C VAL A 6 -7.05 15.69 -7.30
N VAL A 7 -6.23 15.15 -6.43
CA VAL A 7 -4.78 15.30 -6.49
C VAL A 7 -4.15 13.98 -6.90
N ASN A 8 -3.25 14.00 -7.87
CA ASN A 8 -2.39 12.87 -8.17
C ASN A 8 -1.19 12.91 -7.23
N LYS A 9 -1.27 12.16 -6.12
CA LYS A 9 -0.17 12.08 -5.15
C LYS A 9 1.01 11.33 -5.79
N PRO A 10 2.21 11.91 -5.87
CA PRO A 10 3.37 11.20 -6.39
C PRO A 10 3.90 10.17 -5.39
N LEU A 11 4.76 9.27 -5.86
CA LEU A 11 5.53 8.36 -5.02
C LEU A 11 6.46 9.12 -4.07
N GLY A 12 6.80 8.51 -2.95
CA GLY A 12 7.81 8.99 -2.01
C GLY A 12 7.35 10.06 -1.03
N VAL A 13 6.15 10.64 -1.21
CA VAL A 13 5.59 11.64 -0.30
C VAL A 13 4.40 11.07 0.49
N THR A 14 4.17 11.59 1.68
CA THR A 14 3.01 11.23 2.49
C THR A 14 1.77 12.03 2.06
N SER A 15 0.57 11.52 2.38
CA SER A 15 -0.66 12.31 2.21
C SER A 15 -0.62 13.63 3.00
N PHE A 16 0.11 13.66 4.11
CA PHE A 16 0.30 14.88 4.91
C PHE A 16 1.21 15.92 4.22
N ASP A 17 2.21 15.48 3.46
CA ASP A 17 3.06 16.38 2.65
C ASP A 17 2.22 17.11 1.59
N VAL A 18 1.30 16.37 0.93
CA VAL A 18 0.32 16.95 0.00
C VAL A 18 -0.51 18.03 0.68
N ILE A 19 -1.04 17.75 1.87
CA ILE A 19 -1.81 18.75 2.64
C ILE A 19 -0.95 19.96 3.00
N ARG A 20 0.32 19.75 3.34
CA ARG A 20 1.24 20.84 3.66
C ARG A 20 1.49 21.75 2.46
N ASP A 21 1.62 21.20 1.27
CA ASP A 21 1.81 21.97 0.04
C ASP A 21 0.51 22.69 -0.38
N LEU A 22 -0.65 22.06 -0.23
CA LEU A 22 -1.93 22.73 -0.44
C LEU A 22 -2.15 23.90 0.55
N LYS A 23 -1.71 23.77 1.81
CA LYS A 23 -1.78 24.90 2.77
C LYS A 23 -0.97 26.12 2.37
N LYS A 24 0.13 25.94 1.61
CA LYS A 24 0.89 27.06 1.04
C LYS A 24 0.13 27.74 -0.11
N ARG A 25 -0.62 26.94 -0.92
CA ARG A 25 -1.42 27.46 -2.04
C ARG A 25 -2.73 28.13 -1.57
N PHE A 26 -3.29 27.67 -0.46
CA PHE A 26 -4.56 28.13 0.11
C PHE A 26 -4.39 28.55 1.57
N PRO A 27 -3.68 29.68 1.83
CA PRO A 27 -3.39 30.13 3.19
C PRO A 27 -4.67 30.52 3.94
N GLY A 28 -4.74 30.09 5.20
CA GLY A 28 -5.90 30.35 6.07
C GLY A 28 -7.07 29.39 5.93
N GLU A 29 -7.10 28.54 4.88
CA GLU A 29 -8.17 27.57 4.70
C GLU A 29 -7.95 26.30 5.54
N LYS A 30 -9.07 25.71 5.98
CA LYS A 30 -9.07 24.37 6.56
C LYS A 30 -8.91 23.35 5.45
N ILE A 31 -7.86 22.53 5.51
CA ILE A 31 -7.60 21.51 4.50
C ILE A 31 -7.51 20.14 5.15
N GLY A 32 -8.17 19.15 4.53
CA GLY A 32 -8.13 17.75 4.89
C GLY A 32 -8.02 16.84 3.65
N HIS A 33 -7.92 15.54 3.85
CA HIS A 33 -8.00 14.56 2.76
C HIS A 33 -8.89 13.39 3.15
N ALA A 34 -9.45 12.70 2.16
CA ALA A 34 -10.26 11.50 2.36
C ALA A 34 -9.53 10.24 1.87
N GLY A 35 -9.01 9.48 2.84
CA GLY A 35 -8.30 8.22 2.58
C GLY A 35 -6.79 8.41 2.36
N THR A 36 -6.02 8.09 3.38
CA THR A 36 -4.55 8.11 3.34
C THR A 36 -4.01 7.18 2.27
N LEU A 37 -2.96 7.62 1.57
CA LEU A 37 -2.08 6.79 0.75
C LEU A 37 -0.74 6.64 1.46
N ASP A 38 -0.20 5.43 1.42
CA ASP A 38 1.14 5.12 1.93
C ASP A 38 2.22 5.91 1.15
N PRO A 39 3.44 6.08 1.68
CA PRO A 39 4.51 6.81 0.97
C PRO A 39 4.84 6.21 -0.41
N LEU A 40 4.88 4.88 -0.52
CA LEU A 40 5.10 4.14 -1.78
C LEU A 40 3.82 3.88 -2.58
N ALA A 41 2.69 4.51 -2.22
CA ALA A 41 1.50 4.53 -3.04
C ALA A 41 1.36 5.88 -3.74
N ASN A 42 0.89 5.87 -4.98
CA ASN A 42 0.58 7.05 -5.78
C ASN A 42 -0.88 7.05 -6.26
N GLY A 43 -1.26 8.06 -7.03
CA GLY A 43 -2.59 8.19 -7.62
C GLY A 43 -3.54 9.08 -6.81
N ILE A 44 -4.82 8.86 -6.95
CA ILE A 44 -5.87 9.78 -6.47
C ILE A 44 -5.84 9.95 -4.95
N LEU A 45 -5.68 11.20 -4.52
CA LEU A 45 -5.93 11.66 -3.17
C LEU A 45 -7.00 12.77 -3.22
N ILE A 46 -8.18 12.49 -2.67
CA ILE A 46 -9.23 13.49 -2.54
C ILE A 46 -8.85 14.46 -1.43
N CYS A 47 -8.62 15.73 -1.79
CA CYS A 47 -8.30 16.82 -0.87
C CYS A 47 -9.50 17.76 -0.74
N LEU A 48 -9.81 18.13 0.49
CA LEU A 48 -10.98 18.91 0.85
C LEU A 48 -10.53 20.27 1.37
N ILE A 49 -10.90 21.36 0.67
CA ILE A 49 -10.54 22.74 1.02
C ILE A 49 -11.76 23.47 1.54
N GLY A 50 -11.65 24.08 2.71
CA GLY A 50 -12.72 24.83 3.36
C GLY A 50 -13.43 24.04 4.46
N LYS A 51 -14.03 24.81 5.38
CA LYS A 51 -14.60 24.26 6.63
C LYS A 51 -15.80 23.33 6.37
N ASP A 52 -16.65 23.66 5.41
CA ASP A 52 -17.88 22.89 5.20
C ASP A 52 -17.62 21.60 4.43
N VAL A 53 -16.72 21.62 3.44
CA VAL A 53 -16.33 20.41 2.69
C VAL A 53 -15.55 19.45 3.59
N THR A 54 -14.68 19.95 4.45
CA THR A 54 -13.95 19.08 5.40
C THR A 54 -14.83 18.36 6.41
N LYS A 55 -16.03 18.88 6.71
CA LYS A 55 -17.01 18.18 7.57
C LYS A 55 -17.65 16.96 6.87
N ARG A 56 -17.66 16.96 5.54
CA ARG A 56 -18.20 15.89 4.70
C ARG A 56 -17.16 14.84 4.33
N GLN A 57 -16.02 14.79 5.01
CA GLN A 57 -14.91 13.86 4.75
C GLN A 57 -15.36 12.40 4.70
N SER A 58 -16.31 11.99 5.55
CA SER A 58 -16.84 10.63 5.60
C SER A 58 -17.47 10.18 4.28
N GLU A 59 -18.14 11.07 3.55
CA GLU A 59 -18.78 10.76 2.27
C GLU A 59 -17.75 10.23 1.25
N PHE A 60 -16.56 10.83 1.21
CA PHE A 60 -15.47 10.42 0.31
C PHE A 60 -14.69 9.22 0.85
N MET A 61 -14.60 9.09 2.18
CA MET A 61 -13.94 7.94 2.79
C MET A 61 -14.73 6.66 2.59
N ASP A 62 -16.06 6.75 2.52
CA ASP A 62 -16.97 5.63 2.40
C ASP A 62 -17.11 5.08 0.98
N CYS A 63 -16.61 5.80 -0.03
CA CYS A 63 -16.60 5.32 -1.42
C CYS A 63 -15.73 4.08 -1.60
N ASP A 64 -16.07 3.26 -2.60
CA ASP A 64 -15.20 2.20 -3.09
C ASP A 64 -13.97 2.77 -3.78
N LYS A 65 -12.89 2.00 -3.79
CA LYS A 65 -11.62 2.38 -4.40
C LYS A 65 -11.17 1.32 -5.39
N GLU A 66 -10.56 1.77 -6.47
CA GLU A 66 -9.86 0.90 -7.40
C GLU A 66 -8.35 1.12 -7.28
N TYR A 67 -7.63 0.01 -7.28
CA TYR A 67 -6.17 0.00 -7.20
C TYR A 67 -5.59 -0.90 -8.29
N VAL A 68 -4.45 -0.47 -8.79
CA VAL A 68 -3.49 -1.32 -9.51
C VAL A 68 -2.24 -1.41 -8.62
N PHE A 69 -1.78 -2.62 -8.34
CA PHE A 69 -0.66 -2.82 -7.43
C PHE A 69 0.19 -4.03 -7.83
N ASP A 70 1.49 -3.88 -7.62
CA ASP A 70 2.47 -4.92 -7.89
C ASP A 70 2.73 -5.73 -6.62
N VAL A 71 2.57 -7.03 -6.71
CA VAL A 71 2.86 -8.00 -5.66
C VAL A 71 4.17 -8.68 -5.98
N LEU A 72 5.16 -8.48 -5.13
CA LEU A 72 6.46 -9.14 -5.17
C LEU A 72 6.41 -10.41 -4.33
N PHE A 73 6.69 -11.55 -4.93
CA PHE A 73 6.75 -12.85 -4.26
C PHE A 73 8.14 -13.21 -3.78
N GLY A 74 8.20 -14.09 -2.76
CA GLY A 74 9.44 -14.56 -2.15
C GLY A 74 9.86 -13.78 -0.91
N PHE A 75 9.21 -12.68 -0.59
CA PHE A 75 9.59 -11.84 0.55
C PHE A 75 8.38 -11.46 1.42
N GLU A 76 8.52 -11.66 2.72
CA GLU A 76 7.59 -11.14 3.71
C GLU A 76 8.24 -9.99 4.47
N THR A 77 7.52 -8.86 4.62
CA THR A 77 8.01 -7.69 5.35
C THR A 77 7.09 -7.33 6.52
N ASP A 78 7.63 -6.59 7.49
CA ASP A 78 6.88 -6.16 8.67
C ASP A 78 5.81 -5.09 8.38
N THR A 79 5.88 -4.42 7.22
CA THR A 79 4.89 -3.41 6.77
C THR A 79 3.96 -3.93 5.68
N TYR A 80 4.21 -5.14 5.15
CA TYR A 80 3.55 -5.75 3.98
C TYR A 80 3.81 -5.01 2.66
N ASP A 81 4.82 -4.12 2.65
CA ASP A 81 5.37 -3.44 1.48
C ASP A 81 6.90 -3.39 1.55
N ILE A 82 7.56 -2.93 0.48
CA ILE A 82 9.03 -2.89 0.43
C ILE A 82 9.66 -1.85 1.37
N LEU A 83 8.88 -0.95 1.98
CA LEU A 83 9.36 0.00 2.99
C LEU A 83 9.56 -0.67 4.38
N GLY A 84 9.23 -1.95 4.48
CA GLY A 84 9.42 -2.77 5.68
C GLY A 84 10.76 -3.49 5.74
N LEU A 85 11.04 -4.02 6.93
CA LEU A 85 12.12 -4.97 7.13
C LEU A 85 11.68 -6.35 6.67
N VAL A 86 12.47 -6.99 5.83
CA VAL A 86 12.24 -8.38 5.43
C VAL A 86 12.33 -9.28 6.66
N LYS A 87 11.28 -10.06 6.89
CA LYS A 87 11.14 -11.03 7.99
C LYS A 87 11.33 -12.46 7.54
N GLY A 88 11.05 -12.73 6.29
CA GLY A 88 11.21 -14.03 5.65
C GLY A 88 11.51 -13.88 4.18
N CYS A 89 12.34 -14.79 3.67
CA CYS A 89 12.60 -14.96 2.25
C CYS A 89 12.46 -16.46 1.96
N CYS A 90 11.65 -16.79 0.95
CA CYS A 90 11.38 -18.16 0.56
C CYS A 90 11.74 -18.37 -0.89
N ASP A 91 12.53 -19.39 -1.18
CA ASP A 91 12.69 -19.89 -2.54
C ASP A 91 11.42 -20.64 -2.95
N TYR A 92 11.01 -20.52 -4.20
CA TYR A 92 9.80 -21.15 -4.73
C TYR A 92 9.98 -21.57 -6.18
N ASP A 93 9.15 -22.52 -6.61
CA ASP A 93 9.08 -22.94 -8.02
C ASP A 93 8.10 -22.04 -8.79
N TYR A 94 8.56 -21.46 -9.89
CA TYR A 94 7.80 -20.51 -10.72
C TYR A 94 6.53 -21.11 -11.29
N SER A 95 6.64 -22.30 -11.88
CA SER A 95 5.51 -22.94 -12.57
C SER A 95 4.39 -23.29 -11.59
N SER A 96 4.76 -23.74 -10.40
CA SER A 96 3.81 -24.06 -9.33
C SER A 96 3.12 -22.83 -8.78
N LEU A 97 3.87 -21.72 -8.61
CA LEU A 97 3.31 -20.47 -8.15
C LEU A 97 2.34 -19.89 -9.18
N GLU A 98 2.77 -19.77 -10.44
CA GLU A 98 1.95 -19.20 -11.52
C GLU A 98 0.65 -19.99 -11.72
N ALA A 99 0.70 -21.32 -11.72
CA ALA A 99 -0.48 -22.18 -11.85
C ALA A 99 -1.51 -21.98 -10.73
N SER A 100 -1.04 -21.69 -9.50
CA SER A 100 -1.93 -21.53 -8.33
C SER A 100 -2.41 -20.08 -8.13
N LEU A 101 -1.67 -19.10 -8.66
CA LEU A 101 -1.89 -17.68 -8.37
C LEU A 101 -3.21 -17.17 -8.94
N GLN A 102 -3.55 -17.56 -10.17
CA GLN A 102 -4.76 -17.09 -10.86
C GLN A 102 -6.03 -17.47 -10.08
N ASP A 103 -6.16 -18.74 -9.73
CA ASP A 103 -7.33 -19.25 -9.02
C ASP A 103 -7.44 -18.66 -7.62
N LEU A 104 -6.29 -18.53 -6.93
CA LEU A 104 -6.24 -17.95 -5.60
C LEU A 104 -6.66 -16.47 -5.61
N VAL A 105 -6.15 -15.68 -6.56
CA VAL A 105 -6.51 -14.26 -6.69
C VAL A 105 -7.99 -14.10 -6.98
N LEU A 106 -8.54 -14.85 -7.93
CA LEU A 106 -9.96 -14.80 -8.25
C LEU A 106 -10.84 -15.25 -7.06
N GLY A 107 -10.37 -16.21 -6.27
CA GLY A 107 -11.04 -16.71 -5.07
C GLY A 107 -11.13 -15.69 -3.92
N LEU A 108 -10.40 -14.56 -4.00
CA LEU A 108 -10.49 -13.49 -2.99
C LEU A 108 -11.68 -12.55 -3.21
N LYS A 109 -12.44 -12.69 -4.31
CA LYS A 109 -13.64 -11.87 -4.57
C LYS A 109 -14.71 -12.17 -3.51
N GLY A 110 -15.39 -11.11 -3.03
CA GLY A 110 -16.45 -11.18 -2.03
C GLY A 110 -16.03 -10.63 -0.66
N ASP A 111 -16.72 -11.08 0.37
CA ASP A 111 -16.47 -10.61 1.73
C ASP A 111 -15.26 -11.30 2.36
N LEU A 112 -14.42 -10.54 3.03
CA LEU A 112 -13.19 -11.02 3.63
C LEU A 112 -12.92 -10.35 4.98
N ASP A 113 -12.54 -11.15 5.97
CA ASP A 113 -12.00 -10.66 7.22
C ASP A 113 -10.51 -10.31 7.05
N GLN A 114 -10.19 -9.02 7.12
CA GLN A 114 -8.84 -8.52 6.94
C GLN A 114 -8.26 -8.01 8.26
N PRO A 115 -7.24 -8.67 8.83
CA PRO A 115 -6.45 -8.11 9.91
C PRO A 115 -5.79 -6.80 9.47
N VAL A 116 -5.89 -5.79 10.33
CA VAL A 116 -5.25 -4.48 10.06
C VAL A 116 -3.73 -4.64 10.07
N PRO A 117 -3.00 -4.14 9.06
CA PRO A 117 -1.54 -4.21 9.06
C PRO A 117 -0.93 -3.56 10.31
N PRO A 118 0.13 -4.15 10.90
CA PRO A 118 0.81 -3.59 12.08
C PRO A 118 1.25 -2.13 11.89
N PHE A 119 1.70 -1.78 10.67
CA PHE A 119 2.05 -0.42 10.29
C PHE A 119 0.84 0.32 9.71
N SER A 120 -0.11 0.67 10.57
CA SER A 120 -1.29 1.48 10.23
C SER A 120 -1.52 2.58 11.25
N ALA A 121 -2.25 3.62 10.85
CA ALA A 121 -2.68 4.71 11.72
C ALA A 121 -3.95 4.38 12.53
N VAL A 122 -4.45 3.14 12.45
CA VAL A 122 -5.58 2.69 13.27
C VAL A 122 -5.19 2.75 14.74
N LYS A 123 -6.08 3.34 15.56
CA LYS A 123 -5.84 3.46 17.00
C LYS A 123 -6.39 2.24 17.74
N VAL A 124 -5.56 1.67 18.60
CA VAL A 124 -5.91 0.65 19.57
C VAL A 124 -5.52 1.17 20.94
N ASN A 125 -6.45 1.19 21.89
CA ASN A 125 -6.27 1.78 23.20
C ASN A 125 -5.76 3.23 23.15
N GLY A 126 -6.32 4.05 22.21
CA GLY A 126 -6.00 5.46 22.04
C GLY A 126 -4.67 5.77 21.33
N ARG A 127 -3.89 4.76 20.96
CA ARG A 127 -2.56 4.90 20.33
C ARG A 127 -2.54 4.21 18.98
N GLU A 128 -1.86 4.78 17.98
CA GLU A 128 -1.72 4.23 16.63
C GLU A 128 -0.99 2.89 16.66
N LEU A 129 -1.47 1.92 15.84
CA LEU A 129 -0.97 0.54 15.84
C LEU A 129 0.52 0.46 15.46
N TYR A 130 0.97 1.31 14.51
CA TYR A 130 2.39 1.36 14.14
C TYR A 130 3.32 1.75 15.31
N ARG A 131 2.85 2.55 16.28
CA ARG A 131 3.64 2.91 17.46
C ARG A 131 3.77 1.74 18.44
N TRP A 132 2.71 0.93 18.58
CA TRP A 132 2.79 -0.33 19.34
C TRP A 132 3.84 -1.27 18.75
N TYR A 133 3.89 -1.34 17.41
CA TYR A 133 4.88 -2.16 16.71
C TYR A 133 6.31 -1.64 16.93
N LEU A 134 6.55 -0.34 16.71
CA LEU A 134 7.89 0.26 16.86
C LEU A 134 8.45 0.13 18.28
N ASP A 135 7.60 0.13 19.30
CA ASP A 135 8.00 -0.07 20.70
C ASP A 135 8.17 -1.56 21.07
N GLY A 136 7.98 -2.48 20.11
CA GLY A 136 8.05 -3.93 20.37
C GLY A 136 6.88 -4.48 21.19
N LYS A 137 5.79 -3.72 21.32
CA LYS A 137 4.62 -4.02 22.17
C LYS A 137 3.37 -4.43 21.39
N ILE A 138 3.51 -4.79 20.12
CA ILE A 138 2.37 -5.16 19.27
C ILE A 138 1.59 -6.36 19.82
N ASN A 139 2.26 -7.27 20.52
CA ASN A 139 1.65 -8.44 21.13
C ASN A 139 0.84 -8.13 22.41
N GLU A 140 0.96 -6.92 22.96
CA GLU A 140 0.18 -6.47 24.12
C GLU A 140 -1.24 -5.99 23.74
N VAL A 141 -1.51 -5.88 22.43
CA VAL A 141 -2.79 -5.39 21.92
C VAL A 141 -3.41 -6.37 20.91
N LYS A 142 -4.75 -6.45 20.91
CA LYS A 142 -5.48 -7.22 19.92
C LYS A 142 -5.52 -6.45 18.60
N ILE A 143 -4.94 -7.00 17.55
CA ILE A 143 -5.00 -6.42 16.21
C ILE A 143 -6.46 -6.45 15.72
N PRO A 144 -7.03 -5.29 15.33
CA PRO A 144 -8.39 -5.24 14.81
C PRO A 144 -8.50 -6.01 13.50
N VAL A 145 -9.66 -6.65 13.32
CA VAL A 145 -10.06 -7.28 12.05
C VAL A 145 -11.17 -6.42 11.45
N LYS A 146 -11.05 -6.11 10.17
CA LYS A 146 -12.07 -5.37 9.40
C LYS A 146 -12.74 -6.31 8.42
N GLN A 147 -14.04 -6.23 8.34
CA GLN A 147 -14.77 -6.81 7.22
C GLN A 147 -14.63 -5.88 6.02
N ILE A 148 -14.14 -6.41 4.92
CA ILE A 148 -13.98 -5.74 3.63
C ILE A 148 -14.71 -6.52 2.55
N HIS A 149 -15.05 -5.84 1.47
CA HIS A 149 -15.60 -6.46 0.28
C HIS A 149 -14.67 -6.21 -0.91
N ILE A 150 -14.36 -7.26 -1.66
CA ILE A 150 -13.64 -7.19 -2.94
C ILE A 150 -14.66 -7.40 -4.05
N ASP A 151 -15.07 -6.32 -4.72
CA ASP A 151 -16.05 -6.37 -5.81
C ASP A 151 -15.46 -7.06 -7.04
N SER A 152 -14.24 -6.69 -7.38
CA SER A 152 -13.50 -7.31 -8.49
C SER A 152 -12.01 -7.36 -8.17
N ILE A 153 -11.36 -8.43 -8.60
CA ILE A 153 -9.91 -8.62 -8.50
C ILE A 153 -9.45 -9.52 -9.63
N GLY A 154 -8.29 -9.20 -10.21
CA GLY A 154 -7.69 -10.01 -11.27
C GLY A 154 -6.26 -9.62 -11.56
N ILE A 155 -5.49 -10.55 -12.12
CA ILE A 155 -4.11 -10.34 -12.55
C ILE A 155 -4.13 -9.68 -13.92
N GLN A 156 -3.39 -8.59 -14.07
CA GLN A 156 -3.18 -7.90 -15.35
C GLN A 156 -1.95 -8.41 -16.09
N SER A 157 -0.87 -8.68 -15.35
CA SER A 157 0.38 -9.21 -15.91
C SER A 157 1.19 -9.93 -14.84
N ILE A 158 2.06 -10.83 -15.29
CA ILE A 158 3.09 -11.49 -14.49
C ILE A 158 4.42 -11.21 -15.18
N GLU A 159 5.39 -10.72 -14.41
CA GLU A 159 6.76 -10.43 -14.85
C GLU A 159 7.73 -11.28 -14.05
N ILE A 160 8.74 -11.85 -14.72
CA ILE A 160 9.90 -12.45 -14.07
C ILE A 160 11.03 -11.42 -14.14
N ILE A 161 11.59 -11.09 -12.98
CA ILE A 161 12.66 -10.10 -12.85
C ILE A 161 13.91 -10.74 -12.25
N SER A 162 15.09 -10.38 -12.76
CA SER A 162 16.34 -10.83 -12.21
C SER A 162 16.57 -10.26 -10.79
N LYS A 163 17.34 -10.99 -9.96
CA LYS A 163 17.75 -10.53 -8.63
C LYS A 163 18.43 -9.15 -8.66
N VAL A 164 19.28 -8.92 -9.66
CA VAL A 164 20.03 -7.67 -9.82
C VAL A 164 19.08 -6.51 -10.14
N ASP A 165 18.19 -6.71 -11.11
CA ASP A 165 17.24 -5.67 -11.52
C ASP A 165 16.20 -5.39 -10.42
N LEU A 166 15.73 -6.43 -9.73
CA LEU A 166 14.83 -6.28 -8.59
C LEU A 166 15.47 -5.47 -7.47
N HIS A 167 16.73 -5.77 -7.11
CA HIS A 167 17.44 -5.02 -6.08
C HIS A 167 17.61 -3.55 -6.49
N ALA A 168 17.98 -3.27 -7.75
CA ALA A 168 18.07 -1.91 -8.27
C ALA A 168 16.71 -1.20 -8.23
N LYS A 169 15.62 -1.87 -8.65
CA LYS A 169 14.24 -1.34 -8.63
C LYS A 169 13.78 -1.00 -7.20
N ILE A 170 14.02 -1.89 -6.23
CA ILE A 170 13.68 -1.63 -4.82
C ILE A 170 14.46 -0.45 -4.27
N ASN A 171 15.77 -0.37 -4.50
CA ASN A 171 16.60 0.74 -4.03
C ASN A 171 16.10 2.07 -4.60
N ALA A 172 15.85 2.13 -5.92
CA ALA A 172 15.32 3.34 -6.57
C ALA A 172 13.97 3.78 -5.97
N LEU A 173 13.06 2.85 -5.71
CA LEU A 173 11.76 3.15 -5.07
C LEU A 173 11.95 3.66 -3.63
N LEU A 174 12.80 3.02 -2.84
CA LEU A 174 13.05 3.43 -1.45
C LEU A 174 13.73 4.80 -1.36
N GLU A 175 14.57 5.17 -2.33
CA GLU A 175 15.23 6.48 -2.41
C GLU A 175 14.25 7.61 -2.72
N THR A 176 13.09 7.33 -3.35
CA THR A 176 12.06 8.36 -3.55
C THR A 176 11.41 8.80 -2.26
N VAL A 177 11.43 7.96 -1.22
CA VAL A 177 10.73 8.24 0.05
C VAL A 177 11.48 9.30 0.84
N LYS A 178 10.83 10.44 1.04
CA LYS A 178 11.37 11.55 1.85
C LYS A 178 11.33 11.15 3.32
N ALA A 179 12.49 11.09 3.93
CA ALA A 179 12.88 10.83 5.34
C ALA A 179 11.81 10.36 6.38
N GLY A 180 12.27 9.57 7.36
CA GLY A 180 11.49 9.24 8.56
C GLY A 180 10.99 7.79 8.66
N PHE A 181 11.29 6.92 7.68
CA PHE A 181 10.76 5.55 7.61
C PHE A 181 11.83 4.46 7.78
N ARG A 182 12.77 4.61 8.70
CA ARG A 182 13.86 3.62 8.95
C ARG A 182 14.69 3.29 7.69
N GLN A 183 14.76 4.20 6.70
CA GLN A 183 15.27 3.94 5.35
C GLN A 183 16.65 3.27 5.33
N LYS A 184 17.63 3.77 6.13
CA LYS A 184 18.97 3.15 6.20
C LYS A 184 18.91 1.71 6.67
N GLN A 185 18.05 1.42 7.66
CA GLN A 185 17.88 0.08 8.19
C GLN A 185 17.19 -0.83 7.15
N VAL A 186 16.17 -0.31 6.47
CA VAL A 186 15.44 -1.04 5.42
C VAL A 186 16.35 -1.37 4.26
N LEU A 187 17.09 -0.39 3.71
CA LEU A 187 18.05 -0.59 2.61
C LEU A 187 19.11 -1.63 2.98
N GLY A 188 19.72 -1.50 4.17
CA GLY A 188 20.71 -2.49 4.62
C GLY A 188 20.14 -3.88 4.87
N ASN A 189 18.86 -3.99 5.27
CA ASN A 189 18.19 -5.27 5.43
C ASN A 189 17.88 -5.92 4.08
N TRP A 190 17.37 -5.17 3.08
CA TRP A 190 17.16 -5.66 1.72
C TRP A 190 18.47 -6.14 1.08
N GLN A 191 19.56 -5.35 1.19
CA GLN A 191 20.87 -5.75 0.67
C GLN A 191 21.30 -7.10 1.24
N LYS A 192 21.29 -7.27 2.58
CA LYS A 192 21.65 -8.54 3.23
C LYS A 192 20.76 -9.70 2.79
N THR A 193 19.46 -9.43 2.61
CA THR A 193 18.52 -10.45 2.14
C THR A 193 18.86 -10.91 0.74
N PHE A 194 19.16 -10.01 -0.20
CA PHE A 194 19.57 -10.37 -1.56
C PHE A 194 20.92 -11.10 -1.61
N GLU A 195 21.87 -10.71 -0.75
CA GLU A 195 23.17 -11.40 -0.64
C GLU A 195 23.01 -12.86 -0.16
N SER A 196 22.05 -13.12 0.74
CA SER A 196 21.78 -14.44 1.29
C SER A 196 20.84 -15.31 0.47
N SER A 197 20.01 -14.73 -0.39
CA SER A 197 19.06 -15.45 -1.23
C SER A 197 19.78 -16.27 -2.31
N LYS A 198 19.35 -17.52 -2.48
CA LYS A 198 19.83 -18.41 -3.55
C LYS A 198 19.05 -18.23 -4.86
N GLN A 199 17.85 -17.67 -4.78
CA GLN A 199 17.00 -17.43 -5.95
C GLN A 199 17.56 -16.28 -6.79
N ASN A 200 17.63 -16.48 -8.11
CA ASN A 200 18.20 -15.48 -9.04
C ASN A 200 17.14 -14.68 -9.80
N GLU A 201 15.91 -15.14 -9.78
CA GLU A 201 14.77 -14.49 -10.45
C GLU A 201 13.58 -14.49 -9.51
N PHE A 202 12.69 -13.52 -9.66
CA PHE A 202 11.50 -13.34 -8.81
C PHE A 202 10.29 -13.01 -9.66
N ILE A 203 9.11 -13.34 -9.16
CA ILE A 203 7.83 -13.00 -9.79
C ILE A 203 7.29 -11.70 -9.20
N ILE A 204 6.84 -10.82 -10.09
CA ILE A 204 5.99 -9.68 -9.79
C ILE A 204 4.68 -9.88 -10.53
N ALA A 205 3.56 -9.90 -9.80
CA ALA A 205 2.24 -9.91 -10.40
C ALA A 205 1.58 -8.53 -10.24
N THR A 206 1.17 -7.92 -11.35
CA THR A 206 0.36 -6.72 -11.34
C THR A 206 -1.10 -7.11 -11.21
N ILE A 207 -1.73 -6.68 -10.12
CA ILE A 207 -3.11 -6.98 -9.78
C ILE A 207 -3.94 -5.69 -9.81
N LYS A 208 -5.13 -5.78 -10.41
CA LYS A 208 -6.16 -4.74 -10.35
C LYS A 208 -7.29 -5.21 -9.45
N ALA A 209 -7.74 -4.36 -8.51
CA ALA A 209 -8.86 -4.67 -7.63
C ALA A 209 -9.73 -3.45 -7.35
N THR A 210 -11.06 -3.69 -7.29
CA THR A 210 -12.04 -2.76 -6.75
C THR A 210 -12.48 -3.27 -5.39
N VAL A 211 -12.35 -2.41 -4.37
CA VAL A 211 -12.51 -2.81 -2.97
C VAL A 211 -13.31 -1.78 -2.18
N SER A 212 -14.00 -2.25 -1.15
CA SER A 212 -14.74 -1.39 -0.22
C SER A 212 -13.81 -0.50 0.62
N LYS A 213 -14.40 0.49 1.28
CA LYS A 213 -13.72 1.35 2.23
C LYS A 213 -12.93 0.57 3.28
N GLY A 214 -11.80 1.13 3.70
CA GLY A 214 -11.00 0.58 4.80
C GLY A 214 -10.15 -0.61 4.45
N THR A 215 -10.17 -1.07 3.20
CA THR A 215 -9.31 -2.14 2.69
C THR A 215 -7.85 -1.68 2.63
N TYR A 216 -6.96 -2.55 3.08
CA TYR A 216 -5.52 -2.41 2.94
C TYR A 216 -5.01 -3.33 1.82
N VAL A 217 -4.60 -2.74 0.70
CA VAL A 217 -4.07 -3.49 -0.45
C VAL A 217 -2.81 -4.28 -0.07
N ARG A 218 -1.97 -3.73 0.80
CA ARG A 218 -0.79 -4.42 1.36
C ARG A 218 -1.16 -5.72 2.08
N ALA A 219 -2.27 -5.72 2.82
CA ALA A 219 -2.74 -6.93 3.49
C ALA A 219 -3.31 -7.97 2.52
N ILE A 220 -3.84 -7.55 1.35
CA ILE A 220 -4.23 -8.47 0.28
C ILE A 220 -2.98 -9.17 -0.27
N ALA A 221 -1.93 -8.42 -0.62
CA ALA A 221 -0.67 -8.97 -1.11
C ALA A 221 -0.04 -9.95 -0.09
N HIS A 222 0.02 -9.55 1.18
CA HIS A 222 0.52 -10.41 2.26
C HIS A 222 -0.31 -11.70 2.41
N LYS A 223 -1.64 -11.61 2.32
CA LYS A 223 -2.53 -12.78 2.36
C LYS A 223 -2.26 -13.73 1.19
N ILE A 224 -2.12 -13.21 -0.03
CA ILE A 224 -1.79 -14.01 -1.22
C ILE A 224 -0.49 -14.78 -0.99
N GLY A 225 0.58 -14.10 -0.55
CA GLY A 225 1.87 -14.74 -0.28
C GLY A 225 1.81 -15.79 0.83
N LYS A 226 1.00 -15.53 1.87
CA LYS A 226 0.78 -16.47 2.97
C LYS A 226 0.03 -17.72 2.53
N ASP A 227 -1.04 -17.56 1.75
CA ASP A 227 -1.86 -18.67 1.27
C ASP A 227 -1.07 -19.57 0.30
N LEU A 228 -0.18 -18.97 -0.51
CA LEU A 228 0.76 -19.68 -1.38
C LEU A 228 2.00 -20.22 -0.64
N LYS A 229 2.21 -19.84 0.62
CA LYS A 229 3.37 -20.23 1.47
C LYS A 229 4.74 -19.79 0.91
N VAL A 230 4.76 -18.73 0.12
CA VAL A 230 5.99 -18.19 -0.47
C VAL A 230 6.36 -16.81 0.07
N GLY A 231 5.47 -16.20 0.86
CA GLY A 231 5.61 -14.81 1.28
C GLY A 231 5.38 -13.84 0.12
N ALA A 232 4.77 -12.68 0.40
CA ALA A 232 4.66 -11.59 -0.57
C ALA A 232 4.49 -10.24 0.14
N CYS A 233 4.90 -9.19 -0.57
CA CYS A 233 4.67 -7.80 -0.17
C CYS A 233 4.34 -6.95 -1.41
N THR A 234 3.77 -5.76 -1.20
CA THR A 234 3.56 -4.83 -2.32
C THR A 234 4.85 -4.12 -2.68
N LEU A 235 5.13 -4.04 -3.99
CA LEU A 235 6.23 -3.28 -4.57
C LEU A 235 5.78 -1.85 -4.89
N THR A 236 4.65 -1.69 -5.59
CA THR A 236 4.01 -0.42 -5.90
C THR A 236 2.50 -0.50 -5.69
N ILE A 237 1.86 0.65 -5.47
CA ILE A 237 0.41 0.76 -5.36
C ILE A 237 -0.01 2.05 -6.06
N THR A 238 -0.97 1.96 -7.00
CA THR A 238 -1.60 3.12 -7.63
C THR A 238 -3.10 3.09 -7.35
N ARG A 239 -3.63 4.14 -6.71
CA ARG A 239 -5.08 4.30 -6.56
C ARG A 239 -5.64 5.01 -7.77
N THR A 240 -6.33 4.26 -8.63
CA THR A 240 -6.83 4.74 -9.92
C THR A 240 -8.22 5.34 -9.84
N ARG A 241 -9.03 4.97 -8.79
CA ARG A 241 -10.39 5.49 -8.61
C ARG A 241 -10.76 5.59 -7.12
N VAL A 242 -11.57 6.61 -6.80
CA VAL A 242 -12.27 6.79 -5.52
C VAL A 242 -13.70 7.22 -5.83
N GLY A 243 -14.68 6.34 -5.63
CA GLY A 243 -16.06 6.60 -6.04
C GLY A 243 -16.16 6.94 -7.53
N GLU A 244 -16.65 8.15 -7.84
CA GLU A 244 -16.76 8.68 -9.21
C GLU A 244 -15.46 9.34 -9.74
N TYR A 245 -14.49 9.60 -8.87
CA TYR A 245 -13.23 10.25 -9.23
C TYR A 245 -12.25 9.24 -9.81
N ILE A 246 -11.81 9.46 -11.04
CA ILE A 246 -10.83 8.63 -11.75
C ILE A 246 -9.51 9.37 -11.91
N LEU A 247 -8.41 8.62 -12.02
CA LEU A 247 -7.09 9.17 -12.31
C LEU A 247 -7.01 9.51 -13.80
N ASP A 248 -7.13 10.80 -14.10
CA ASP A 248 -7.04 11.35 -15.45
C ASP A 248 -6.04 12.52 -15.48
N GLU A 249 -5.86 13.11 -16.65
CA GLU A 249 -4.97 14.26 -16.88
C GLU A 249 -5.40 15.53 -16.12
N LYS A 250 -6.64 15.58 -15.61
CA LYS A 250 -7.17 16.71 -14.83
C LYS A 250 -6.81 16.62 -13.35
N ALA A 251 -6.32 15.46 -12.88
CA ALA A 251 -5.84 15.32 -11.52
C ALA A 251 -4.64 16.24 -11.32
N LEU A 252 -4.73 17.12 -10.31
CA LEU A 252 -3.73 18.16 -10.05
C LEU A 252 -2.38 17.52 -9.71
N PRO A 253 -1.31 17.76 -10.47
CA PRO A 253 0.04 17.35 -10.06
C PRO A 253 0.51 18.24 -8.90
N ILE A 254 1.27 17.67 -7.99
CA ILE A 254 1.90 18.38 -6.85
C ILE A 254 3.40 18.33 -6.94
#